data_665970c9f391bac1b305dad1ec9452d6
#
_entry.id   665970c9f391bac1b305dad1ec9452d6
#
_cell.length_a   1.000
_cell.length_b   1.000
_cell.length_c   1.000
_cell.angle_alpha   90.00
_cell.angle_beta   90.00
_cell.angle_gamma   90.00
#
_symmetry.space_group_name_H-M   'P 1'
#
loop_
_entity.id
_entity.type
_entity.pdbx_description
1 polymer ?
#
loop_
_entity_poly.entity_id
_entity_poly.type
_entity_poly.pdbx_seq_one_letter_code
_entity_poly.pdbx_strand_id
1 'polypeptide(L)'
;MSDNFEELEPWLERISKQLNAQQKTRLNRRLSTKLRTVWKRRIKAQKDPNGKRFTPRKRDGVGSIRRGAMFQRLPKMLKTSYSSNRAEIGFAGRTAEVMAVHQFGETIKPNSNSKPTRYPVRETVGFSDEDKQLIINEIREFLLNE
;
A
#
# COMPACT_ATOMS: atom_id res chain seq x y z
N MET A 1 9.50 -6.15 8.17
CA MET A 1 9.22 -4.86 7.54
C MET A 1 8.86 -3.84 8.59
N SER A 2 9.38 -2.69 8.48
CA SER A 2 9.10 -1.63 9.43
C SER A 2 8.11 -0.64 8.82
N ASP A 3 6.85 -0.73 9.23
CA ASP A 3 5.87 0.31 8.96
C ASP A 3 5.97 1.42 10.01
N ASN A 4 7.02 1.36 10.80
CA ASN A 4 7.22 2.18 11.95
C ASN A 4 7.89 3.50 11.57
N PHE A 5 7.20 4.60 11.85
CA PHE A 5 7.71 5.94 11.64
C PHE A 5 8.15 6.62 12.93
N GLU A 6 8.31 5.86 14.01
CA GLU A 6 8.65 6.42 15.31
C GLU A 6 9.91 7.29 15.29
N GLU A 7 10.91 6.89 14.53
CA GLU A 7 12.14 7.66 14.39
C GLU A 7 11.91 9.03 13.77
N LEU A 8 10.87 9.15 12.94
CA LEU A 8 10.54 10.36 12.22
C LEU A 8 9.54 11.25 12.98
N GLU A 9 8.86 10.72 13.98
CA GLU A 9 7.79 11.46 14.66
C GLU A 9 8.22 12.83 15.20
N PRO A 10 9.35 13.00 15.89
CA PRO A 10 9.75 14.32 16.35
C PRO A 10 9.97 15.33 15.22
N TRP A 11 10.55 14.86 14.12
CA TRP A 11 10.78 15.69 12.94
C TRP A 11 9.46 16.07 12.26
N LEU A 12 8.55 15.10 12.11
CA LEU A 12 7.23 15.34 11.52
C LEU A 12 6.40 16.31 12.37
N GLU A 13 6.47 16.20 13.69
CA GLU A 13 5.78 17.14 14.58
C GLU A 13 6.29 18.58 14.40
N ARG A 14 7.60 18.76 14.30
CA ARG A 14 8.18 20.09 14.09
C ARG A 14 7.71 20.69 12.76
N ILE A 15 7.67 19.87 11.70
CA ILE A 15 7.20 20.30 10.39
C ILE A 15 5.72 20.63 10.43
N SER A 16 4.92 19.81 11.10
CA SER A 16 3.49 20.05 11.25
C SER A 16 3.19 21.39 11.91
N LYS A 17 4.03 21.85 12.82
CA LYS A 17 3.88 23.15 13.48
C LYS A 17 4.25 24.31 12.56
N GLN A 18 5.10 24.08 11.57
CA GLN A 18 5.55 25.13 10.65
C GLN A 18 4.59 25.36 9.49
N LEU A 19 3.73 24.40 9.18
CA LEU A 19 2.84 24.47 8.05
C LEU A 19 1.41 24.79 8.48
N ASN A 20 0.72 25.59 7.69
CA ASN A 20 -0.71 25.83 7.90
C ASN A 20 -1.55 24.67 7.31
N ALA A 21 -2.86 24.66 7.55
CA ALA A 21 -3.75 23.60 7.12
C ALA A 21 -3.76 23.42 5.59
N GLN A 22 -3.72 24.48 4.83
CA GLN A 22 -3.71 24.41 3.36
C GLN A 22 -2.42 23.79 2.85
N GLN A 23 -1.28 24.16 3.41
CA GLN A 23 0.02 23.58 3.06
C GLN A 23 0.08 22.09 3.39
N LYS A 24 -0.41 21.70 4.56
CA LYS A 24 -0.48 20.28 4.96
C LYS A 24 -1.34 19.48 4.01
N THR A 25 -2.48 20.03 3.60
CA THR A 25 -3.38 19.36 2.66
C THR A 25 -2.69 19.12 1.32
N ARG A 26 -2.01 20.15 0.79
CA ARG A 26 -1.26 19.99 -0.47
C ARG A 26 -0.14 18.96 -0.37
N LEU A 27 0.59 18.98 0.74
CA LEU A 27 1.66 18.01 0.97
C LEU A 27 1.10 16.58 1.05
N ASN A 28 0.03 16.39 1.82
CA ASN A 28 -0.59 15.07 1.97
C ASN A 28 -1.16 14.55 0.65
N ARG A 29 -1.71 15.43 -0.17
CA ARG A 29 -2.14 15.06 -1.52
C ARG A 29 -0.97 14.57 -2.37
N ARG A 30 0.15 15.28 -2.36
CA ARG A 30 1.36 14.88 -3.10
C ARG A 30 1.89 13.54 -2.63
N LEU A 31 2.00 13.36 -1.32
CA LEU A 31 2.49 12.11 -0.74
C LEU A 31 1.62 10.92 -1.14
N SER A 32 0.31 11.03 -0.95
CA SER A 32 -0.60 9.94 -1.28
C SER A 32 -0.58 9.61 -2.77
N THR A 33 -0.54 10.61 -3.63
CA THR A 33 -0.51 10.42 -5.09
C THR A 33 0.77 9.72 -5.54
N LYS A 34 1.91 10.15 -5.05
CA LYS A 34 3.21 9.56 -5.42
C LYS A 34 3.35 8.14 -4.90
N LEU A 35 2.97 7.90 -3.66
CA LEU A 35 3.02 6.56 -3.08
C LEU A 35 2.07 5.61 -3.80
N ARG A 36 0.88 6.07 -4.16
CA ARG A 36 -0.05 5.26 -4.94
C ARG A 36 0.57 4.78 -6.24
N THR A 37 1.27 5.65 -6.94
CA THR A 37 1.96 5.31 -8.18
C THR A 37 3.03 4.24 -7.93
N VAL A 38 3.82 4.39 -6.88
CA VAL A 38 4.85 3.42 -6.49
C VAL A 38 4.23 2.07 -6.15
N TRP A 39 3.17 2.08 -5.33
CA TRP A 39 2.52 0.85 -4.89
C TRP A 39 1.83 0.12 -6.04
N LYS A 40 1.24 0.84 -6.99
CA LYS A 40 0.69 0.24 -8.21
C LYS A 40 1.76 -0.52 -8.99
N ARG A 41 2.93 0.09 -9.17
CA ARG A 41 4.05 -0.57 -9.85
C ARG A 41 4.51 -1.82 -9.12
N ARG A 42 4.59 -1.74 -7.80
CA ARG A 42 5.02 -2.85 -6.96
C ARG A 42 4.07 -4.04 -7.08
N ILE A 43 2.76 -3.78 -7.04
CA ILE A 43 1.76 -4.82 -7.22
C ILE A 43 1.87 -5.44 -8.62
N LYS A 44 2.02 -4.62 -9.66
CA LYS A 44 2.22 -5.11 -11.03
C LYS A 44 3.48 -5.94 -11.16
N ALA A 45 4.53 -5.60 -10.43
CA ALA A 45 5.78 -6.35 -10.40
C ALA A 45 5.68 -7.63 -9.57
N GLN A 46 4.50 -7.92 -8.98
CA GLN A 46 4.25 -9.12 -8.18
C GLN A 46 5.12 -9.19 -6.93
N LYS A 47 5.35 -8.04 -6.31
CA LYS A 47 6.22 -7.91 -5.14
C LYS A 47 5.49 -7.30 -3.96
N ASP A 48 5.84 -7.78 -2.76
CA ASP A 48 5.39 -7.20 -1.51
C ASP A 48 6.20 -5.92 -1.15
N PRO A 49 5.87 -5.23 -0.05
CA PRO A 49 6.60 -4.02 0.34
C PRO A 49 8.10 -4.23 0.56
N ASN A 50 8.51 -5.44 0.89
CA ASN A 50 9.93 -5.77 1.11
C ASN A 50 10.67 -6.14 -0.18
N GLY A 51 9.99 -6.12 -1.32
CA GLY A 51 10.56 -6.50 -2.60
C GLY A 51 10.55 -7.99 -2.86
N LYS A 52 9.94 -8.78 -1.98
CA LYS A 52 9.82 -10.22 -2.13
C LYS A 52 8.64 -10.54 -3.05
N ARG A 53 8.84 -11.47 -3.97
CA ARG A 53 7.76 -11.89 -4.86
C ARG A 53 6.59 -12.50 -4.08
N PHE A 54 5.38 -12.25 -4.55
CA PHE A 54 4.19 -12.88 -3.96
C PHE A 54 4.29 -14.40 -4.06
N THR A 55 3.82 -15.07 -3.02
CA THR A 55 3.70 -16.53 -3.04
C THR A 55 2.82 -16.94 -4.22
N PRO A 56 3.30 -17.88 -5.10
CA PRO A 56 2.52 -18.32 -6.26
C PRO A 56 1.16 -18.88 -5.87
N ARG A 57 0.20 -18.71 -6.75
CA ARG A 57 -1.11 -19.35 -6.59
C ARG A 57 -0.96 -20.85 -6.88
N LYS A 58 -1.84 -21.67 -6.30
CA LYS A 58 -1.85 -23.11 -6.59
C LYS A 58 -1.95 -23.39 -8.09
N ARG A 59 -2.74 -22.60 -8.81
CA ARG A 59 -2.94 -22.71 -10.26
C ARG A 59 -1.73 -22.32 -11.09
N ASP A 60 -0.79 -21.56 -10.56
CA ASP A 60 0.39 -21.11 -11.30
C ASP A 60 1.36 -22.25 -11.61
N GLY A 61 1.31 -23.33 -10.82
CA GLY A 61 2.17 -24.50 -11.02
C GLY A 61 1.55 -25.62 -11.87
N VAL A 62 0.35 -25.48 -12.38
CA VAL A 62 -0.43 -26.56 -13.00
C VAL A 62 -0.91 -26.16 -14.39
N GLY A 63 -0.05 -25.82 -15.31
CA GLY A 63 -0.39 -25.56 -16.71
C GLY A 63 -1.81 -25.03 -16.92
N SER A 64 -2.24 -24.05 -16.15
CA SER A 64 -3.62 -23.71 -16.05
C SER A 64 -4.09 -22.71 -17.12
N ILE A 65 -5.40 -22.65 -17.25
CA ILE A 65 -6.14 -21.82 -18.19
C ILE A 65 -5.88 -20.32 -17.96
N ARG A 66 -5.52 -19.90 -16.73
CA ARG A 66 -5.19 -18.52 -16.42
C ARG A 66 -3.69 -18.33 -16.33
N ARG A 67 -3.14 -17.60 -17.29
CA ARG A 67 -1.71 -17.25 -17.35
C ARG A 67 -1.40 -15.83 -16.94
N GLY A 68 -2.40 -15.08 -16.50
CA GLY A 68 -2.22 -13.68 -16.13
C GLY A 68 -1.52 -13.51 -14.78
N ALA A 69 -0.90 -12.35 -14.61
CA ALA A 69 -0.32 -11.96 -13.34
C ALA A 69 -1.38 -11.91 -12.23
N MET A 70 -0.95 -12.17 -11.02
CA MET A 70 -1.81 -12.08 -9.84
C MET A 70 -2.24 -10.62 -9.61
N PHE A 71 -3.50 -10.44 -9.19
CA PHE A 71 -4.03 -9.11 -8.87
C PHE A 71 -4.01 -8.12 -10.05
N GLN A 72 -4.29 -8.58 -11.26
CA GLN A 72 -4.22 -7.72 -12.47
C GLN A 72 -5.06 -6.44 -12.38
N ARG A 73 -6.23 -6.52 -11.77
CA ARG A 73 -7.14 -5.38 -11.66
C ARG A 73 -6.94 -4.56 -10.38
N LEU A 74 -6.14 -5.08 -9.46
CA LEU A 74 -5.98 -4.50 -8.14
C LEU A 74 -5.36 -3.10 -8.16
N PRO A 75 -4.35 -2.81 -9.02
CA PRO A 75 -3.79 -1.46 -9.03
C PRO A 75 -4.83 -0.35 -9.26
N LYS A 76 -5.84 -0.61 -10.06
CA LYS A 76 -6.92 0.36 -10.32
C LYS A 76 -7.80 0.60 -9.10
N MET A 77 -7.84 -0.34 -8.19
CA MET A 77 -8.69 -0.29 -7.00
C MET A 77 -8.00 0.42 -5.82
N LEU A 78 -6.72 0.70 -5.95
CA LEU A 78 -5.97 1.40 -4.92
C LEU A 78 -6.42 2.86 -4.90
N LYS A 79 -6.89 3.31 -3.74
CA LYS A 79 -7.46 4.66 -3.54
C LYS A 79 -6.64 5.47 -2.58
N THR A 80 -6.71 6.78 -2.75
CA THR A 80 -6.09 7.73 -1.84
C THR A 80 -7.14 8.59 -1.16
N SER A 81 -6.82 9.02 0.05
CA SER A 81 -7.59 9.99 0.78
C SER A 81 -6.61 10.90 1.51
N TYR A 82 -6.90 12.19 1.59
CA TYR A 82 -6.02 13.13 2.25
C TYR A 82 -6.80 14.28 2.88
N SER A 83 -6.20 14.83 3.93
CA SER A 83 -6.69 16.02 4.61
C SER A 83 -5.48 16.79 5.16
N SER A 84 -5.71 17.83 5.94
CA SER A 84 -4.61 18.51 6.63
C SER A 84 -3.94 17.62 7.68
N ASN A 85 -4.62 16.60 8.16
CA ASN A 85 -4.14 15.76 9.26
C ASN A 85 -3.60 14.41 8.82
N ARG A 86 -3.90 13.95 7.61
CA ARG A 86 -3.48 12.61 7.17
C ARG A 86 -3.43 12.45 5.66
N ALA A 87 -2.67 11.46 5.24
CA ALA A 87 -2.68 10.93 3.89
C ALA A 87 -2.88 9.41 3.99
N GLU A 88 -3.79 8.87 3.22
CA GLU A 88 -4.11 7.45 3.26
C GLU A 88 -4.06 6.85 1.86
N ILE A 89 -3.60 5.60 1.78
CA ILE A 89 -3.61 4.81 0.56
C ILE A 89 -4.12 3.42 0.93
N GLY A 90 -5.04 2.90 0.18
CA GLY A 90 -5.56 1.57 0.46
C GLY A 90 -6.71 1.18 -0.42
N PHE A 91 -7.41 0.16 0.01
CA PHE A 91 -8.57 -0.37 -0.68
C PHE A 91 -9.82 -0.04 0.11
N ALA A 92 -10.95 0.00 -0.57
CA ALA A 92 -12.24 0.29 0.05
C ALA A 92 -13.26 -0.81 -0.25
N GLY A 93 -14.33 -0.87 0.57
CA GLY A 93 -15.44 -1.78 0.38
C GLY A 93 -15.05 -3.24 0.31
N ARG A 94 -15.66 -3.97 -0.62
CA ARG A 94 -15.41 -5.41 -0.77
C ARG A 94 -13.96 -5.72 -1.15
N THR A 95 -13.33 -4.86 -1.93
CA THR A 95 -11.92 -5.03 -2.27
C THR A 95 -11.05 -5.04 -1.01
N ALA A 96 -11.34 -4.14 -0.06
CA ALA A 96 -10.61 -4.11 1.20
C ALA A 96 -10.78 -5.40 1.99
N GLU A 97 -11.99 -5.96 2.03
CA GLU A 97 -12.27 -7.23 2.71
C GLU A 97 -11.48 -8.38 2.09
N VAL A 98 -11.51 -8.48 0.77
CA VAL A 98 -10.77 -9.53 0.04
C VAL A 98 -9.27 -9.37 0.25
N MET A 99 -8.77 -8.16 0.17
CA MET A 99 -7.32 -7.93 0.31
C MET A 99 -6.82 -8.10 1.74
N ALA A 100 -7.68 -7.94 2.75
CA ALA A 100 -7.31 -8.27 4.13
C ALA A 100 -7.00 -9.76 4.29
N VAL A 101 -7.74 -10.62 3.60
CA VAL A 101 -7.48 -12.07 3.61
C VAL A 101 -6.06 -12.38 3.10
N HIS A 102 -5.64 -11.72 2.02
CA HIS A 102 -4.30 -11.90 1.48
C HIS A 102 -3.24 -11.23 2.35
N GLN A 103 -3.53 -10.04 2.85
CA GLN A 103 -2.58 -9.27 3.65
C GLN A 103 -2.17 -10.03 4.92
N PHE A 104 -3.12 -10.69 5.56
CA PHE A 104 -2.92 -11.34 6.85
C PHE A 104 -2.89 -12.86 6.79
N GLY A 105 -3.09 -13.44 5.62
CA GLY A 105 -3.08 -14.91 5.47
C GLY A 105 -4.22 -15.58 6.21
N GLU A 106 -5.43 -15.05 6.07
CA GLU A 106 -6.59 -15.56 6.79
C GLU A 106 -7.11 -16.88 6.22
N THR A 107 -7.81 -17.63 7.07
CA THR A 107 -8.52 -18.84 6.68
C THR A 107 -9.99 -18.51 6.49
N ILE A 108 -10.51 -18.66 5.28
CA ILE A 108 -11.91 -18.39 4.95
C ILE A 108 -12.47 -19.44 4.02
N LYS A 109 -13.78 -19.47 3.88
CA LYS A 109 -14.46 -20.23 2.82
C LYS A 109 -14.55 -19.34 1.59
N PRO A 110 -13.96 -19.71 0.44
CA PRO A 110 -14.08 -18.91 -0.79
C PRO A 110 -15.53 -18.76 -1.24
N ASN A 111 -16.36 -19.76 -0.98
CA ASN A 111 -17.80 -19.71 -1.21
C ASN A 111 -18.51 -20.60 -0.20
N SER A 112 -19.84 -20.57 -0.17
CA SER A 112 -20.64 -21.31 0.82
C SER A 112 -20.48 -22.83 0.73
N ASN A 113 -20.08 -23.34 -0.42
CA ASN A 113 -19.93 -24.79 -0.66
C ASN A 113 -18.49 -25.28 -0.52
N SER A 114 -17.56 -24.38 -0.26
CA SER A 114 -16.14 -24.70 -0.15
C SER A 114 -15.74 -25.07 1.27
N LYS A 115 -14.66 -25.84 1.38
CA LYS A 115 -13.99 -26.04 2.66
C LYS A 115 -13.25 -24.76 3.04
N PRO A 116 -13.04 -24.49 4.35
CA PRO A 116 -12.19 -23.41 4.78
C PRO A 116 -10.81 -23.55 4.14
N THR A 117 -10.32 -22.47 3.58
CA THR A 117 -9.01 -22.43 2.91
C THR A 117 -8.15 -21.40 3.57
N ARG A 118 -6.93 -21.76 3.92
CA ARG A 118 -5.93 -20.82 4.41
C ARG A 118 -5.20 -20.20 3.24
N TYR A 119 -5.26 -18.88 3.16
CA TYR A 119 -4.54 -18.14 2.13
C TYR A 119 -3.12 -17.81 2.60
N PRO A 120 -2.12 -17.92 1.73
CA PRO A 120 -0.79 -17.47 2.07
C PRO A 120 -0.77 -15.95 2.23
N VAL A 121 0.17 -15.45 3.04
CA VAL A 121 0.35 -14.00 3.20
C VAL A 121 0.89 -13.43 1.90
N ARG A 122 0.15 -12.45 1.35
CA ARG A 122 0.56 -11.66 0.19
C ARG A 122 0.28 -10.20 0.50
N GLU A 123 1.26 -9.53 1.05
CA GLU A 123 1.12 -8.13 1.41
C GLU A 123 1.14 -7.27 0.16
N THR A 124 0.08 -6.49 -0.05
CA THR A 124 -0.01 -5.57 -1.18
C THR A 124 0.13 -4.12 -0.75
N VAL A 125 -0.17 -3.81 0.50
CA VAL A 125 -0.01 -2.48 1.09
C VAL A 125 1.03 -2.54 2.20
N GLY A 126 1.73 -1.45 2.40
CA GLY A 126 2.77 -1.35 3.42
C GLY A 126 3.90 -0.45 2.94
N PHE A 127 4.66 0.07 3.88
CA PHE A 127 5.74 1.01 3.60
C PHE A 127 7.08 0.28 3.53
N SER A 128 7.77 0.40 2.40
CA SER A 128 9.15 -0.04 2.26
C SER A 128 10.10 1.04 2.80
N ASP A 129 11.38 0.72 2.91
CA ASP A 129 12.40 1.71 3.27
C ASP A 129 12.50 2.79 2.19
N GLU A 130 12.35 2.40 0.93
CA GLU A 130 12.32 3.34 -0.20
C GLU A 130 11.11 4.27 -0.13
N ASP A 131 9.96 3.76 0.31
CA ASP A 131 8.76 4.58 0.51
C ASP A 131 9.00 5.64 1.58
N LYS A 132 9.64 5.27 2.69
CA LYS A 132 9.99 6.22 3.75
C LYS A 132 10.94 7.30 3.24
N GLN A 133 11.93 6.91 2.45
CA GLN A 133 12.87 7.86 1.88
C GLN A 133 12.18 8.81 0.90
N LEU A 134 11.23 8.30 0.12
CA LEU A 134 10.40 9.12 -0.77
C LEU A 134 9.63 10.17 0.03
N ILE A 135 9.02 9.76 1.13
CA ILE A 135 8.25 10.65 2.01
C ILE A 135 9.15 11.77 2.54
N ILE A 136 10.33 11.41 3.06
CA ILE A 136 11.29 12.38 3.60
C ILE A 136 11.71 13.36 2.51
N ASN A 137 12.05 12.88 1.34
CA ASN A 137 12.50 13.71 0.23
C ASN A 137 11.39 14.65 -0.27
N GLU A 138 10.17 14.17 -0.35
CA GLU A 138 9.04 14.99 -0.76
C GLU A 138 8.73 16.10 0.24
N ILE A 139 8.80 15.80 1.51
CA ILE A 139 8.60 16.78 2.56
C ILE A 139 9.69 17.86 2.49
N ARG A 140 10.94 17.46 2.35
CA ARG A 140 12.07 18.40 2.22
C ARG A 140 11.91 19.29 1.01
N GLU A 141 11.56 18.72 -0.13
CA GLU A 141 11.35 19.46 -1.36
C GLU A 141 10.19 20.46 -1.23
N PHE A 142 9.10 20.03 -0.61
CA PHE A 142 7.94 20.87 -0.34
C PHE A 142 8.33 22.07 0.52
N LEU A 143 9.09 21.85 1.58
CA LEU A 143 9.54 22.92 2.48
C LEU A 143 10.43 23.95 1.79
N LEU A 144 11.24 23.50 0.83
CA LEU A 144 12.13 24.39 0.08
C LEU A 144 11.37 25.30 -0.89
N ASN A 145 10.18 24.89 -1.32
CA ASN A 145 9.40 25.58 -2.32
C ASN A 145 8.19 26.35 -1.76
N GLU A 146 7.99 26.31 -0.45
CA GLU A 146 6.87 27.03 0.21
C GLU A 146 7.28 28.32 0.90
#